data_05fe3d03e90a51b51ef988beb18a1c96
#
_entry.id   05fe3d03e90a51b51ef988beb18a1c96
#
_cell.length_a   1.000
_cell.length_b   1.000
_cell.length_c   1.000
_cell.angle_alpha   90.00
_cell.angle_beta   90.00
_cell.angle_gamma   90.00
#
_symmetry.space_group_name_H-M   'P 1'
#
loop_
_entity.id
_entity.type
_entity.pdbx_description
1 polymer ?
#
loop_
_entity_poly.entity_id
_entity_poly.type
_entity_poly.pdbx_seq_one_letter_code
_entity_poly.pdbx_strand_id
1 'polypeptide(L)'
;YYCSRLCGNRIQSNQQPAGSGMRKEMFKHEITILKDTFGRLLRRHAQTNLIKLINKTHPADLAIVFRYFDDDEQAQVFSLMQDNEHTIEFLIELDDTLIEKLLNVENPDRIAGLIQNASTNDQSYILGTLEEEQAQFVIDLLKTEEQEVLEEIMGYPDDSAGTMMATDIFTLYQHTSCGDALRTLQDQKDAEMVFYLYITDEDDSLVGVASLRALATTSPNTLLKDIMVKRVHSVRPETDQEDVAQIVAQYNYLAVPVVDADNHLLGIVTVDDVVADVS
;
A
#
# COMPACT_ATOMS: atom_id res chain seq x y z
N TYR A 1 -12.26 18.16 -13.58
CA TYR A 1 -12.64 19.61 -13.62
C TYR A 1 -12.92 20.20 -12.23
N TYR A 2 -13.06 19.39 -11.19
CA TYR A 2 -13.39 19.91 -9.84
C TYR A 2 -12.16 20.06 -8.91
N CYS A 3 -11.07 19.37 -9.18
CA CYS A 3 -9.85 19.50 -8.38
C CYS A 3 -9.03 20.76 -8.76
N SER A 4 -9.12 21.23 -10.01
CA SER A 4 -8.35 22.39 -10.50
C SER A 4 -8.83 23.77 -10.02
N ARG A 5 -9.97 23.86 -9.34
CA ARG A 5 -10.51 25.13 -8.81
C ARG A 5 -10.13 25.43 -7.35
N LEU A 6 -9.50 24.50 -6.63
CA LEU A 6 -9.11 24.69 -5.24
C LEU A 6 -7.61 24.94 -5.03
N CYS A 7 -6.79 24.82 -6.06
CA CYS A 7 -5.36 25.23 -6.06
C CYS A 7 -5.15 26.43 -7.00
N GLY A 8 -5.87 27.53 -6.74
CA GLY A 8 -5.57 28.81 -7.37
C GLY A 8 -4.43 29.48 -6.62
N ASN A 9 -3.20 29.23 -7.08
CA ASN A 9 -2.15 30.24 -7.22
C ASN A 9 -0.91 29.59 -7.84
N ARG A 10 -0.81 29.75 -9.15
CA ARG A 10 0.45 29.57 -9.85
C ARG A 10 1.42 30.66 -9.36
N ILE A 11 2.31 30.30 -8.45
CA ILE A 11 3.52 31.08 -8.21
C ILE A 11 4.57 30.54 -9.18
N GLN A 12 4.72 31.24 -10.30
CA GLN A 12 5.95 31.18 -11.07
C GLN A 12 7.04 31.82 -10.19
N SER A 13 7.90 31.04 -9.61
CA SER A 13 9.19 31.53 -9.16
C SER A 13 10.22 30.41 -9.36
N ASN A 14 10.99 30.62 -10.39
CA ASN A 14 12.26 29.96 -10.68
C ASN A 14 13.23 30.29 -9.53
N GLN A 15 13.13 29.58 -8.42
CA GLN A 15 14.11 29.56 -7.35
C GLN A 15 14.15 28.15 -6.81
N GLN A 16 15.21 27.43 -7.17
CA GLN A 16 15.56 26.21 -6.44
C GLN A 16 15.64 26.58 -4.94
N PRO A 17 14.90 25.90 -4.06
CA PRO A 17 14.97 26.21 -2.64
C PRO A 17 16.36 25.76 -2.13
N ALA A 18 17.11 26.70 -1.58
CA ALA A 18 18.39 26.47 -0.91
C ALA A 18 18.31 25.45 0.27
N GLY A 19 17.14 24.87 0.53
CA GLY A 19 16.89 23.86 1.55
C GLY A 19 17.04 22.40 1.12
N SER A 20 17.07 22.08 -0.19
CA SER A 20 17.13 20.68 -0.64
C SER A 20 18.48 20.02 -0.37
N GLY A 21 19.57 20.75 -0.50
CA GLY A 21 20.91 20.25 -0.19
C GLY A 21 21.13 19.97 1.30
N MET A 22 20.66 20.85 2.15
CA MET A 22 20.82 20.71 3.62
C MET A 22 19.94 19.55 4.17
N ARG A 23 18.75 19.34 3.62
CA ARG A 23 17.90 18.17 3.98
C ARG A 23 18.54 16.85 3.55
N LYS A 24 19.08 16.78 2.32
CA LYS A 24 19.80 15.58 1.85
C LYS A 24 21.06 15.27 2.68
N GLU A 25 21.80 16.28 3.12
CA GLU A 25 22.98 16.08 3.97
C GLU A 25 22.59 15.64 5.39
N MET A 26 21.50 16.19 5.95
CA MET A 26 20.98 15.82 7.26
C MET A 26 20.50 14.38 7.26
N PHE A 27 19.70 13.99 6.26
CA PHE A 27 19.23 12.61 6.09
C PHE A 27 20.39 11.61 5.96
N LYS A 28 21.42 11.90 5.14
CA LYS A 28 22.61 11.06 5.03
C LYS A 28 23.35 10.90 6.36
N HIS A 29 23.37 11.96 7.17
CA HIS A 29 24.03 11.92 8.47
C HIS A 29 23.26 11.04 9.45
N GLU A 30 21.93 11.12 9.46
CA GLU A 30 21.05 10.28 10.29
C GLU A 30 21.18 8.80 9.94
N ILE A 31 21.14 8.45 8.67
CA ILE A 31 21.37 7.07 8.18
C ILE A 31 22.76 6.55 8.58
N THR A 32 23.79 7.39 8.51
CA THR A 32 25.15 6.99 8.92
C THR A 32 25.21 6.67 10.41
N ILE A 33 24.60 7.49 11.26
CA ILE A 33 24.54 7.25 12.72
C ILE A 33 23.76 5.97 13.01
N LEU A 34 22.65 5.75 12.31
CA LEU A 34 21.81 4.56 12.46
C LEU A 34 22.60 3.31 12.09
N LYS A 35 23.24 3.27 10.93
CA LYS A 35 24.12 2.20 10.48
C LYS A 35 25.21 1.87 11.50
N ASP A 36 25.93 2.90 11.99
CA ASP A 36 27.01 2.72 12.97
C ASP A 36 26.48 2.17 14.30
N THR A 37 25.24 2.53 14.67
CA THR A 37 24.60 2.05 15.88
C THR A 37 24.21 0.58 15.75
N PHE A 38 23.57 0.20 14.65
CA PHE A 38 23.27 -1.20 14.33
C PHE A 38 24.55 -2.04 14.32
N GLY A 39 25.59 -1.65 13.57
CA GLY A 39 26.84 -2.37 13.48
C GLY A 39 27.56 -2.54 14.83
N ARG A 40 27.43 -1.57 15.77
CA ARG A 40 27.96 -1.74 17.14
C ARG A 40 27.17 -2.75 17.96
N LEU A 41 25.83 -2.76 17.82
CA LEU A 41 24.95 -3.67 18.55
C LEU A 41 25.08 -5.10 18.02
N LEU A 42 25.20 -5.28 16.70
CA LEU A 42 25.42 -6.56 16.04
C LEU A 42 26.72 -7.19 16.51
N ARG A 43 27.85 -6.48 16.42
CA ARG A 43 29.15 -6.97 16.92
C ARG A 43 29.19 -7.32 18.40
N ARG A 44 28.31 -6.73 19.21
CA ARG A 44 28.20 -7.01 20.65
C ARG A 44 27.16 -8.08 20.97
N HIS A 45 26.47 -8.61 19.97
CA HIS A 45 25.33 -9.54 20.13
C HIS A 45 24.28 -9.04 21.13
N ALA A 46 24.02 -7.72 21.14
CA ALA A 46 23.13 -7.05 22.07
C ALA A 46 21.66 -7.14 21.63
N GLN A 47 21.11 -8.35 21.59
CA GLN A 47 19.78 -8.66 21.00
C GLN A 47 18.66 -7.78 21.55
N THR A 48 18.55 -7.59 22.86
CA THR A 48 17.51 -6.74 23.47
C THR A 48 17.56 -5.29 22.98
N ASN A 49 18.76 -4.76 22.74
CA ASN A 49 18.92 -3.41 22.25
C ASN A 49 18.70 -3.33 20.74
N LEU A 50 19.03 -4.40 19.99
CA LEU A 50 18.71 -4.52 18.57
C LEU A 50 17.20 -4.52 18.35
N ILE A 51 16.44 -5.34 19.05
CA ILE A 51 14.97 -5.38 18.98
C ILE A 51 14.38 -3.99 19.26
N LYS A 52 14.87 -3.30 20.31
CA LYS A 52 14.40 -1.94 20.63
C LYS A 52 14.73 -0.93 19.53
N LEU A 53 15.89 -1.08 18.88
CA LEU A 53 16.29 -0.19 17.80
C LEU A 53 15.49 -0.49 16.54
N ILE A 54 15.29 -1.75 16.17
CA ILE A 54 14.43 -2.19 15.07
C ILE A 54 13.04 -1.57 15.21
N ASN A 55 12.36 -1.81 16.33
CA ASN A 55 10.98 -1.34 16.58
C ASN A 55 10.84 0.20 16.68
N LYS A 56 11.95 0.94 16.79
CA LYS A 56 11.95 2.41 16.82
C LYS A 56 12.35 3.04 15.50
N THR A 57 12.94 2.28 14.61
CA THR A 57 13.41 2.75 13.31
C THR A 57 12.26 2.62 12.32
N HIS A 58 12.00 3.67 11.56
CA HIS A 58 11.01 3.60 10.49
C HIS A 58 11.39 2.51 9.48
N PRO A 59 10.45 1.69 8.98
CA PRO A 59 10.73 0.60 8.05
C PRO A 59 11.58 1.01 6.86
N ALA A 60 11.25 2.11 6.19
CA ALA A 60 12.03 2.66 5.07
C ALA A 60 13.49 2.99 5.45
N ASP A 61 13.72 3.59 6.64
CA ASP A 61 15.09 3.90 7.11
C ASP A 61 15.84 2.61 7.45
N LEU A 62 15.14 1.62 8.00
CA LEU A 62 15.68 0.30 8.30
C LEU A 62 16.10 -0.41 7.00
N ALA A 63 15.29 -0.39 5.96
CA ALA A 63 15.57 -0.97 4.66
C ALA A 63 16.82 -0.35 4.01
N ILE A 64 16.98 0.99 4.10
CA ILE A 64 18.19 1.68 3.63
C ILE A 64 19.42 1.19 4.37
N VAL A 65 19.37 1.07 5.70
CA VAL A 65 20.52 0.64 6.51
C VAL A 65 20.81 -0.84 6.32
N PHE A 66 19.78 -1.65 6.15
CA PHE A 66 19.85 -3.10 5.96
C PHE A 66 20.69 -3.52 4.75
N ARG A 67 20.66 -2.75 3.68
CA ARG A 67 21.48 -2.96 2.47
C ARG A 67 23.01 -2.85 2.71
N TYR A 68 23.42 -2.29 3.86
CA TYR A 68 24.84 -2.19 4.23
C TYR A 68 25.31 -3.34 5.12
N PHE A 69 24.43 -4.23 5.54
CA PHE A 69 24.77 -5.38 6.37
C PHE A 69 25.22 -6.54 5.49
N ASP A 70 26.11 -7.37 6.03
CA ASP A 70 26.44 -8.64 5.42
C ASP A 70 25.31 -9.66 5.63
N ASP A 71 25.43 -10.84 4.96
CA ASP A 71 24.41 -11.85 4.95
C ASP A 71 24.05 -12.39 6.35
N ASP A 72 25.06 -12.54 7.22
CA ASP A 72 24.85 -13.02 8.59
C ASP A 72 24.17 -11.93 9.45
N GLU A 73 24.56 -10.68 9.28
CA GLU A 73 23.95 -9.53 9.93
C GLU A 73 22.51 -9.32 9.48
N GLN A 74 22.22 -9.47 8.18
CA GLN A 74 20.87 -9.41 7.60
C GLN A 74 19.98 -10.49 8.19
N ALA A 75 20.41 -11.75 8.17
CA ALA A 75 19.68 -12.87 8.76
C ALA A 75 19.43 -12.66 10.27
N GLN A 76 20.43 -12.14 11.00
CA GLN A 76 20.26 -11.83 12.43
C GLN A 76 19.23 -10.73 12.68
N VAL A 77 19.25 -9.63 11.92
CA VAL A 77 18.27 -8.53 12.06
C VAL A 77 16.87 -9.02 11.75
N PHE A 78 16.70 -9.71 10.63
CA PHE A 78 15.40 -10.24 10.19
C PHE A 78 14.83 -11.26 11.20
N SER A 79 15.66 -12.13 11.79
CA SER A 79 15.23 -13.07 12.82
C SER A 79 14.76 -12.42 14.12
N LEU A 80 15.16 -11.18 14.38
CA LEU A 80 14.77 -10.40 15.57
C LEU A 80 13.51 -9.56 15.36
N MET A 81 12.99 -9.46 14.13
CA MET A 81 11.73 -8.78 13.82
C MET A 81 10.56 -9.65 14.29
N GLN A 82 9.78 -9.12 15.23
CA GLN A 82 8.69 -9.84 15.92
C GLN A 82 7.31 -9.22 15.65
N ASP A 83 7.29 -7.96 15.24
CA ASP A 83 6.08 -7.24 14.86
C ASP A 83 5.80 -7.50 13.39
N ASN A 84 4.66 -8.14 13.09
CA ASN A 84 4.34 -8.54 11.73
C ASN A 84 4.08 -7.33 10.82
N GLU A 85 3.30 -6.36 11.27
CA GLU A 85 3.00 -5.14 10.52
C GLU A 85 4.29 -4.40 10.16
N HIS A 86 5.13 -4.12 11.15
CA HIS A 86 6.44 -3.48 10.93
C HIS A 86 7.37 -4.30 10.03
N THR A 87 7.29 -5.63 10.06
CA THR A 87 8.08 -6.52 9.21
C THR A 87 7.61 -6.47 7.77
N ILE A 88 6.31 -6.44 7.52
CA ILE A 88 5.74 -6.30 6.18
C ILE A 88 6.14 -4.94 5.59
N GLU A 89 5.88 -3.83 6.30
CA GLU A 89 6.30 -2.49 5.86
C GLU A 89 7.80 -2.42 5.54
N PHE A 90 8.64 -3.16 6.27
CA PHE A 90 10.07 -3.25 5.99
C PHE A 90 10.36 -4.07 4.74
N LEU A 91 9.68 -5.20 4.52
CA LEU A 91 9.92 -6.07 3.37
C LEU A 91 9.58 -5.37 2.06
N ILE A 92 8.44 -4.68 1.98
CA ILE A 92 8.02 -3.94 0.77
C ILE A 92 8.96 -2.78 0.39
N GLU A 93 9.81 -2.33 1.30
CA GLU A 93 10.85 -1.31 1.04
C GLU A 93 12.18 -1.93 0.54
N LEU A 94 12.27 -3.26 0.49
CA LEU A 94 13.44 -3.95 -0.05
C LEU A 94 13.29 -4.20 -1.55
N ASP A 95 14.39 -4.52 -2.22
CA ASP A 95 14.35 -5.06 -3.57
C ASP A 95 14.02 -6.57 -3.57
N ASP A 96 13.41 -7.06 -4.64
CA ASP A 96 12.94 -8.44 -4.79
C ASP A 96 14.01 -9.46 -4.46
N THR A 97 15.25 -9.21 -4.87
CA THR A 97 16.39 -10.13 -4.62
C THR A 97 16.65 -10.29 -3.12
N LEU A 98 16.49 -9.22 -2.32
CA LEU A 98 16.66 -9.29 -0.88
C LEU A 98 15.47 -9.98 -0.21
N ILE A 99 14.24 -9.72 -0.68
CA ILE A 99 13.03 -10.39 -0.18
C ILE A 99 13.14 -11.89 -0.44
N GLU A 100 13.40 -12.28 -1.68
CA GLU A 100 13.59 -13.66 -2.08
C GLU A 100 14.66 -14.37 -1.20
N LYS A 101 15.81 -13.73 -1.04
CA LYS A 101 16.90 -14.26 -0.21
C LYS A 101 16.50 -14.47 1.25
N LEU A 102 15.72 -13.58 1.84
CA LEU A 102 15.29 -13.65 3.23
C LEU A 102 14.20 -14.69 3.41
N LEU A 103 13.23 -14.74 2.52
CA LEU A 103 12.03 -15.57 2.67
C LEU A 103 12.21 -16.99 2.17
N ASN A 104 13.06 -17.27 1.17
CA ASN A 104 13.29 -18.64 0.66
C ASN A 104 13.93 -19.58 1.70
N VAL A 105 14.55 -19.02 2.74
CA VAL A 105 15.12 -19.83 3.85
C VAL A 105 14.17 -19.94 5.06
N GLU A 106 13.04 -19.22 5.02
CA GLU A 106 12.07 -19.22 6.11
C GLU A 106 11.05 -20.36 5.98
N ASN A 107 10.44 -20.72 7.12
CA ASN A 107 9.35 -21.69 7.15
C ASN A 107 8.08 -21.06 6.56
N PRO A 108 7.36 -21.75 5.62
CA PRO A 108 6.07 -21.27 5.11
C PRO A 108 5.05 -20.86 6.18
N ASP A 109 4.98 -21.57 7.33
CA ASP A 109 4.11 -21.17 8.45
C ASP A 109 4.45 -19.78 8.98
N ARG A 110 5.75 -19.41 9.01
CA ARG A 110 6.16 -18.07 9.45
C ARG A 110 5.79 -17.02 8.42
N ILE A 111 5.98 -17.30 7.14
CA ILE A 111 5.61 -16.37 6.06
C ILE A 111 4.10 -16.15 6.07
N ALA A 112 3.28 -17.20 6.14
CA ALA A 112 1.84 -17.11 6.26
C ALA A 112 1.42 -16.28 7.48
N GLY A 113 2.06 -16.52 8.64
CA GLY A 113 1.82 -15.72 9.84
C GLY A 113 2.22 -14.25 9.73
N LEU A 114 3.22 -13.92 8.89
CA LEU A 114 3.59 -12.54 8.61
C LEU A 114 2.53 -11.85 7.76
N ILE A 115 2.15 -12.47 6.62
CA ILE A 115 1.33 -11.81 5.60
C ILE A 115 -0.17 -11.84 5.89
N GLN A 116 -0.67 -12.71 6.77
CA GLN A 116 -2.12 -12.93 7.01
C GLN A 116 -2.93 -11.67 7.36
N ASN A 117 -2.28 -10.61 7.87
CA ASN A 117 -2.94 -9.34 8.22
C ASN A 117 -2.45 -8.18 7.34
N ALA A 118 -1.65 -8.45 6.33
CA ALA A 118 -1.20 -7.46 5.36
C ALA A 118 -2.31 -7.15 4.34
N SER A 119 -2.20 -6.03 3.65
CA SER A 119 -3.10 -5.72 2.54
C SER A 119 -2.98 -6.76 1.42
N THR A 120 -4.00 -6.94 0.61
CA THR A 120 -4.00 -7.98 -0.43
C THR A 120 -2.91 -7.75 -1.49
N ASN A 121 -2.62 -6.49 -1.83
CA ASN A 121 -1.52 -6.15 -2.72
C ASN A 121 -0.16 -6.49 -2.12
N ASP A 122 0.10 -6.19 -0.84
CA ASP A 122 1.34 -6.57 -0.15
C ASP A 122 1.51 -8.09 -0.08
N GLN A 123 0.42 -8.81 0.21
CA GLN A 123 0.43 -10.28 0.19
C GLN A 123 0.81 -10.80 -1.18
N SER A 124 0.16 -10.31 -2.24
CA SER A 124 0.42 -10.71 -3.63
C SER A 124 1.85 -10.37 -4.04
N TYR A 125 2.34 -9.17 -3.73
CA TYR A 125 3.71 -8.74 -4.01
C TYR A 125 4.74 -9.68 -3.34
N ILE A 126 4.60 -9.94 -2.03
CA ILE A 126 5.52 -10.82 -1.30
C ILE A 126 5.47 -12.25 -1.84
N LEU A 127 4.27 -12.78 -2.13
CA LEU A 127 4.12 -14.12 -2.70
C LEU A 127 4.74 -14.21 -4.10
N GLY A 128 4.64 -13.15 -4.91
CA GLY A 128 5.24 -13.06 -6.24
C GLY A 128 6.78 -13.09 -6.23
N THR A 129 7.44 -12.74 -5.11
CA THR A 129 8.89 -12.84 -4.96
C THR A 129 9.38 -14.24 -4.57
N LEU A 130 8.46 -15.15 -4.17
CA LEU A 130 8.81 -16.52 -3.76
C LEU A 130 8.87 -17.46 -4.96
N GLU A 131 9.58 -18.59 -4.78
CA GLU A 131 9.47 -19.71 -5.72
C GLU A 131 8.02 -20.25 -5.73
N GLU A 132 7.51 -20.62 -6.91
CA GLU A 132 6.11 -21.04 -7.12
C GLU A 132 5.65 -22.13 -6.12
N GLU A 133 6.49 -23.12 -5.85
CA GLU A 133 6.19 -24.20 -4.90
C GLU A 133 6.03 -23.65 -3.46
N GLN A 134 6.88 -22.72 -3.06
CA GLN A 134 6.82 -22.12 -1.72
C GLN A 134 5.64 -21.17 -1.58
N ALA A 135 5.38 -20.34 -2.61
CA ALA A 135 4.21 -19.46 -2.64
C ALA A 135 2.91 -20.27 -2.47
N GLN A 136 2.77 -21.38 -3.20
CA GLN A 136 1.60 -22.26 -3.08
C GLN A 136 1.45 -22.83 -1.67
N PHE A 137 2.56 -23.29 -1.04
CA PHE A 137 2.49 -23.76 0.35
C PHE A 137 2.04 -22.67 1.33
N VAL A 138 2.47 -21.43 1.13
CA VAL A 138 2.04 -20.29 1.97
C VAL A 138 0.56 -20.02 1.76
N ILE A 139 0.08 -19.97 0.51
CA ILE A 139 -1.33 -19.75 0.17
C ILE A 139 -2.21 -20.82 0.82
N ASP A 140 -1.82 -22.10 0.76
CA ASP A 140 -2.57 -23.22 1.36
C ASP A 140 -2.72 -23.10 2.89
N LEU A 141 -1.89 -22.30 3.56
CA LEU A 141 -1.95 -22.03 5.00
C LEU A 141 -2.86 -20.84 5.37
N LEU A 142 -3.25 -20.02 4.41
CA LEU A 142 -4.17 -18.89 4.62
C LEU A 142 -5.62 -19.39 4.71
N LYS A 143 -6.54 -18.50 5.08
CA LYS A 143 -7.96 -18.82 5.09
C LYS A 143 -8.51 -18.95 3.68
N THR A 144 -9.52 -19.79 3.49
CA THR A 144 -10.10 -20.08 2.17
C THR A 144 -10.56 -18.82 1.41
N GLU A 145 -11.15 -17.85 2.11
CA GLU A 145 -11.60 -16.59 1.52
C GLU A 145 -10.41 -15.75 1.00
N GLU A 146 -9.31 -15.73 1.73
CA GLU A 146 -8.06 -15.05 1.36
C GLU A 146 -7.37 -15.76 0.18
N GLN A 147 -7.41 -17.10 0.16
CA GLN A 147 -6.85 -17.92 -0.93
C GLN A 147 -7.50 -17.62 -2.27
N GLU A 148 -8.85 -17.62 -2.33
CA GLU A 148 -9.61 -17.34 -3.56
C GLU A 148 -9.26 -15.97 -4.15
N VAL A 149 -9.13 -14.95 -3.31
CA VAL A 149 -8.78 -13.60 -3.74
C VAL A 149 -7.34 -13.53 -4.26
N LEU A 150 -6.39 -14.16 -3.55
CA LEU A 150 -4.98 -14.15 -3.95
C LEU A 150 -4.75 -14.95 -5.25
N GLU A 151 -5.40 -16.10 -5.41
CA GLU A 151 -5.34 -16.88 -6.66
C GLU A 151 -5.88 -16.09 -7.85
N GLU A 152 -6.94 -15.28 -7.64
CA GLU A 152 -7.48 -14.39 -8.68
C GLU A 152 -6.48 -13.30 -9.04
N ILE A 153 -5.90 -12.60 -8.04
CA ILE A 153 -4.94 -11.52 -8.23
C ILE A 153 -3.67 -12.02 -8.93
N MET A 154 -3.13 -13.14 -8.48
CA MET A 154 -1.94 -13.77 -9.10
C MET A 154 -2.22 -14.33 -10.51
N GLY A 155 -3.48 -14.42 -10.91
CA GLY A 155 -3.89 -14.78 -12.28
C GLY A 155 -3.84 -13.61 -13.26
N TYR A 156 -3.71 -12.35 -12.81
CA TYR A 156 -3.56 -11.21 -13.70
C TYR A 156 -2.14 -11.10 -14.26
N PRO A 157 -1.95 -10.39 -15.39
CA PRO A 157 -0.60 -10.16 -15.93
C PRO A 157 0.29 -9.42 -14.92
N ASP A 158 1.57 -9.77 -14.89
CA ASP A 158 2.57 -9.02 -14.12
C ASP A 158 2.53 -7.54 -14.52
N ASP A 159 2.89 -6.65 -13.60
CA ASP A 159 2.89 -5.20 -13.80
C ASP A 159 1.53 -4.64 -14.30
N SER A 160 0.42 -5.20 -13.85
CA SER A 160 -0.93 -4.77 -14.19
C SER A 160 -1.69 -4.18 -13.00
N ALA A 161 -2.76 -3.43 -13.29
CA ALA A 161 -3.64 -2.88 -12.26
C ALA A 161 -4.23 -3.97 -11.35
N GLY A 162 -4.42 -5.19 -11.85
CA GLY A 162 -4.95 -6.32 -11.10
C GLY A 162 -4.00 -6.84 -10.03
N THR A 163 -2.68 -6.85 -10.31
CA THR A 163 -1.66 -7.28 -9.34
C THR A 163 -1.33 -6.20 -8.31
N MET A 164 -1.56 -4.92 -8.67
CA MET A 164 -1.30 -3.76 -7.80
C MET A 164 -2.49 -3.35 -6.93
N MET A 165 -3.71 -3.84 -7.23
CA MET A 165 -4.90 -3.34 -6.56
C MET A 165 -5.06 -3.87 -5.14
N ALA A 166 -5.47 -2.98 -4.23
CA ALA A 166 -6.02 -3.37 -2.94
C ALA A 166 -7.51 -3.74 -3.11
N THR A 167 -7.92 -4.85 -2.53
CA THR A 167 -9.30 -5.35 -2.61
C THR A 167 -10.15 -4.99 -1.39
N ASP A 168 -9.53 -4.62 -0.28
CA ASP A 168 -10.20 -4.16 0.94
C ASP A 168 -10.74 -2.74 0.76
N ILE A 169 -11.81 -2.61 -0.03
CA ILE A 169 -12.37 -1.32 -0.43
C ILE A 169 -13.59 -1.00 0.41
N PHE A 170 -13.64 0.23 0.90
CA PHE A 170 -14.83 0.76 1.53
C PHE A 170 -15.86 1.21 0.49
N THR A 171 -16.86 0.36 0.24
CA THR A 171 -17.97 0.63 -0.68
C THR A 171 -19.26 0.93 0.07
N LEU A 172 -20.09 1.76 -0.52
CA LEU A 172 -21.42 2.09 0.02
C LEU A 172 -22.45 2.17 -1.10
N TYR A 173 -23.66 1.75 -0.76
CA TYR A 173 -24.80 1.80 -1.66
C TYR A 173 -25.27 3.25 -1.93
N GLN A 174 -25.61 3.57 -3.18
CA GLN A 174 -25.96 4.93 -3.61
C GLN A 174 -27.15 5.57 -2.86
N HIS A 175 -28.02 4.78 -2.27
CA HIS A 175 -29.15 5.24 -1.47
C HIS A 175 -28.85 5.36 0.04
N THR A 176 -27.61 5.12 0.46
CA THR A 176 -27.17 5.37 1.83
C THR A 176 -27.14 6.87 2.13
N SER A 177 -27.58 7.26 3.32
CA SER A 177 -27.48 8.67 3.75
C SER A 177 -26.05 9.03 4.17
N CYS A 178 -25.67 10.29 4.01
CA CYS A 178 -24.35 10.79 4.48
C CYS A 178 -24.11 10.51 5.97
N GLY A 179 -25.16 10.58 6.78
CA GLY A 179 -25.08 10.30 8.21
C GLY A 179 -24.83 8.82 8.52
N ASP A 180 -25.45 7.91 7.76
CA ASP A 180 -25.20 6.47 7.89
C ASP A 180 -23.80 6.12 7.39
N ALA A 181 -23.42 6.66 6.23
CA ALA A 181 -22.10 6.48 5.66
C ALA A 181 -20.98 6.88 6.63
N LEU A 182 -21.11 8.01 7.31
CA LEU A 182 -20.15 8.43 8.34
C LEU A 182 -20.10 7.49 9.54
N ARG A 183 -21.24 6.94 9.96
CA ARG A 183 -21.28 5.96 11.06
C ARG A 183 -20.61 4.66 10.66
N THR A 184 -20.92 4.14 9.48
CA THR A 184 -20.30 2.92 8.97
C THR A 184 -18.79 3.10 8.88
N LEU A 185 -18.32 4.25 8.39
CA LEU A 185 -16.88 4.55 8.32
C LEU A 185 -16.22 4.62 9.71
N GLN A 186 -16.91 5.16 10.72
CA GLN A 186 -16.40 5.21 12.09
C GLN A 186 -16.29 3.85 12.76
N ASP A 187 -17.10 2.90 12.33
CA ASP A 187 -17.09 1.52 12.84
C ASP A 187 -16.02 0.65 12.14
N GLN A 188 -15.59 1.02 10.94
CA GLN A 188 -14.52 0.35 10.20
C GLN A 188 -13.17 0.99 10.53
N LYS A 189 -12.45 0.42 11.50
CA LYS A 189 -11.14 0.94 11.95
C LYS A 189 -9.99 0.55 11.02
N ASP A 190 -10.18 -0.49 10.23
CA ASP A 190 -9.14 -1.14 9.44
C ASP A 190 -9.23 -0.81 7.94
N ALA A 191 -10.15 0.10 7.53
CA ALA A 191 -10.25 0.52 6.15
C ALA A 191 -9.07 1.44 5.80
N GLU A 192 -8.16 0.92 5.01
CA GLU A 192 -7.03 1.68 4.49
C GLU A 192 -7.50 2.85 3.62
N MET A 193 -6.81 3.96 3.72
CA MET A 193 -6.87 5.13 2.82
C MET A 193 -8.27 5.59 2.36
N VAL A 194 -9.17 5.92 3.29
CA VAL A 194 -10.52 6.41 2.93
C VAL A 194 -10.49 7.91 2.57
N PHE A 195 -9.80 8.30 1.50
CA PHE A 195 -9.96 9.64 0.92
C PHE A 195 -11.20 9.74 0.05
N TYR A 196 -11.58 8.64 -0.58
CA TYR A 196 -12.74 8.49 -1.46
C TYR A 196 -13.62 7.34 -1.00
N LEU A 197 -14.93 7.55 -1.09
CA LEU A 197 -15.94 6.51 -0.92
C LEU A 197 -16.40 6.08 -2.31
N TYR A 198 -16.28 4.80 -2.60
CA TYR A 198 -16.77 4.21 -3.84
C TYR A 198 -18.25 3.83 -3.66
N ILE A 199 -19.06 4.25 -4.60
CA ILE A 199 -20.53 4.16 -4.49
C ILE A 199 -21.02 3.21 -5.57
N THR A 200 -21.74 2.18 -5.13
CA THR A 200 -22.30 1.14 -5.99
C THR A 200 -23.82 1.23 -6.08
N ASP A 201 -24.41 0.56 -7.06
CA ASP A 201 -25.85 0.35 -7.20
C ASP A 201 -26.28 -1.04 -6.70
N GLU A 202 -27.51 -1.44 -7.04
CA GLU A 202 -28.11 -2.70 -6.61
C GLU A 202 -27.44 -3.95 -7.21
N ASP A 203 -26.70 -3.77 -8.31
CA ASP A 203 -25.96 -4.83 -9.01
C ASP A 203 -24.47 -4.79 -8.68
N ASP A 204 -24.07 -4.10 -7.59
CA ASP A 204 -22.68 -3.86 -7.17
C ASP A 204 -21.78 -3.14 -8.20
N SER A 205 -22.42 -2.52 -9.23
CA SER A 205 -21.69 -1.75 -10.23
C SER A 205 -21.26 -0.39 -9.68
N LEU A 206 -20.05 0.06 -10.00
CA LEU A 206 -19.52 1.36 -9.62
C LEU A 206 -20.30 2.49 -10.31
N VAL A 207 -21.07 3.28 -9.56
CA VAL A 207 -21.89 4.40 -10.09
C VAL A 207 -21.35 5.78 -9.74
N GLY A 208 -20.40 5.87 -8.83
CA GLY A 208 -19.82 7.15 -8.46
C GLY A 208 -18.79 7.07 -7.35
N VAL A 209 -18.18 8.23 -7.09
CA VAL A 209 -17.23 8.41 -5.99
C VAL A 209 -17.53 9.69 -5.24
N ALA A 210 -17.43 9.67 -3.93
CA ALA A 210 -17.55 10.87 -3.08
C ALA A 210 -16.28 11.04 -2.23
N SER A 211 -15.85 12.29 -2.03
CA SER A 211 -14.74 12.54 -1.11
C SER A 211 -15.22 12.53 0.34
N LEU A 212 -14.37 12.09 1.26
CA LEU A 212 -14.64 12.18 2.70
C LEU A 212 -15.00 13.61 3.13
N ARG A 213 -14.40 14.63 2.51
CA ARG A 213 -14.74 16.03 2.75
C ARG A 213 -16.19 16.33 2.35
N ALA A 214 -16.63 15.88 1.17
CA ALA A 214 -18.01 16.11 0.72
C ALA A 214 -19.00 15.44 1.68
N LEU A 215 -18.70 14.22 2.12
CA LEU A 215 -19.49 13.48 3.11
C LEU A 215 -19.59 14.27 4.43
N ALA A 216 -18.46 14.73 4.97
CA ALA A 216 -18.40 15.41 6.26
C ALA A 216 -19.03 16.81 6.26
N THR A 217 -19.13 17.48 5.10
CA THR A 217 -19.68 18.85 4.98
C THR A 217 -21.12 18.90 4.49
N THR A 218 -21.70 17.75 4.16
CA THR A 218 -23.09 17.64 3.66
C THR A 218 -24.06 17.31 4.80
N SER A 219 -25.34 17.67 4.63
CA SER A 219 -26.38 17.32 5.61
C SER A 219 -26.49 15.80 5.78
N PRO A 220 -26.59 15.29 7.02
CA PRO A 220 -26.66 13.85 7.29
C PRO A 220 -27.78 13.10 6.57
N ASN A 221 -28.87 13.79 6.22
CA ASN A 221 -30.03 13.17 5.55
C ASN A 221 -29.90 13.15 4.02
N THR A 222 -28.85 13.71 3.44
CA THR A 222 -28.61 13.71 1.99
C THR A 222 -28.14 12.33 1.57
N LEU A 223 -28.61 11.82 0.44
CA LEU A 223 -28.18 10.53 -0.08
C LEU A 223 -26.85 10.65 -0.84
N LEU A 224 -26.04 9.58 -0.84
CA LEU A 224 -24.75 9.55 -1.53
C LEU A 224 -24.89 9.83 -3.03
N LYS A 225 -25.94 9.33 -3.68
CA LYS A 225 -26.22 9.60 -5.10
C LYS A 225 -26.37 11.09 -5.46
N ASP A 226 -26.68 11.94 -4.47
CA ASP A 226 -26.90 13.37 -4.67
C ASP A 226 -25.59 14.18 -4.52
N ILE A 227 -24.56 13.60 -3.92
CA ILE A 227 -23.25 14.23 -3.70
C ILE A 227 -22.11 13.59 -4.49
N MET A 228 -22.33 12.38 -5.03
CA MET A 228 -21.29 11.65 -5.74
C MET A 228 -20.95 12.28 -7.10
N VAL A 229 -19.70 12.14 -7.50
CA VAL A 229 -19.23 12.40 -8.86
C VAL A 229 -19.47 11.15 -9.69
N LYS A 230 -20.37 11.22 -10.68
CA LYS A 230 -20.78 10.06 -11.49
C LYS A 230 -19.80 9.68 -12.60
N ARG A 231 -18.94 10.62 -13.03
CA ARG A 231 -17.93 10.35 -14.05
C ARG A 231 -16.66 9.94 -13.34
N VAL A 232 -16.51 8.65 -13.11
CA VAL A 232 -15.32 8.04 -12.50
C VAL A 232 -14.44 7.51 -13.62
N HIS A 233 -13.15 7.84 -13.60
CA HIS A 233 -12.17 7.15 -14.42
C HIS A 233 -11.79 5.87 -13.71
N SER A 234 -12.00 4.75 -14.36
CA SER A 234 -11.64 3.41 -13.87
C SER A 234 -10.74 2.72 -14.89
N VAL A 235 -10.00 1.74 -14.43
CA VAL A 235 -9.15 0.88 -15.27
C VAL A 235 -9.63 -0.57 -15.20
N ARG A 236 -9.11 -1.41 -16.08
CA ARG A 236 -9.34 -2.85 -16.06
C ARG A 236 -8.20 -3.55 -15.31
N PRO A 237 -8.40 -4.76 -14.78
CA PRO A 237 -7.32 -5.51 -14.13
C PRO A 237 -6.10 -5.70 -15.03
N GLU A 238 -6.32 -5.87 -16.34
CA GLU A 238 -5.25 -6.10 -17.32
C GLU A 238 -4.56 -4.81 -17.78
N THR A 239 -4.95 -3.64 -17.24
CA THR A 239 -4.34 -2.35 -17.60
C THR A 239 -2.91 -2.30 -17.07
N ASP A 240 -1.98 -1.98 -17.96
CA ASP A 240 -0.55 -1.84 -17.63
C ASP A 240 -0.30 -0.74 -16.59
N GLN A 241 0.62 -0.98 -15.67
CA GLN A 241 0.96 -0.05 -14.59
C GLN A 241 1.38 1.33 -15.10
N GLU A 242 2.09 1.41 -16.24
CA GLU A 242 2.50 2.70 -16.81
C GLU A 242 1.28 3.53 -17.25
N ASP A 243 0.24 2.87 -17.77
CA ASP A 243 -1.01 3.52 -18.14
C ASP A 243 -1.77 4.00 -16.90
N VAL A 244 -1.79 3.19 -15.82
CA VAL A 244 -2.35 3.60 -14.53
C VAL A 244 -1.59 4.81 -13.97
N ALA A 245 -0.25 4.78 -14.01
CA ALA A 245 0.61 5.88 -13.59
C ALA A 245 0.32 7.19 -14.36
N GLN A 246 0.11 7.08 -15.67
CA GLN A 246 -0.24 8.23 -16.50
C GLN A 246 -1.61 8.82 -16.10
N ILE A 247 -2.61 7.98 -15.83
CA ILE A 247 -3.94 8.42 -15.37
C ILE A 247 -3.83 9.14 -14.03
N VAL A 248 -3.14 8.53 -13.05
CA VAL A 248 -2.90 9.11 -11.73
C VAL A 248 -2.22 10.48 -11.84
N ALA A 249 -1.13 10.58 -12.61
CA ALA A 249 -0.39 11.82 -12.81
C ALA A 249 -1.19 12.88 -13.58
N GLN A 250 -1.92 12.48 -14.64
CA GLN A 250 -2.67 13.41 -15.49
C GLN A 250 -3.85 14.06 -14.74
N TYR A 251 -4.56 13.28 -13.94
CA TYR A 251 -5.75 13.74 -13.24
C TYR A 251 -5.50 14.09 -11.77
N ASN A 252 -4.28 13.87 -11.27
CA ASN A 252 -3.88 14.08 -9.87
C ASN A 252 -4.82 13.33 -8.91
N TYR A 253 -5.09 12.06 -9.22
CA TYR A 253 -5.88 11.17 -8.36
C TYR A 253 -5.02 10.61 -7.23
N LEU A 254 -5.65 10.33 -6.09
CA LEU A 254 -5.02 9.61 -4.98
C LEU A 254 -5.22 8.10 -5.11
N ALA A 255 -6.26 7.67 -5.82
CA ALA A 255 -6.54 6.29 -6.14
C ALA A 255 -7.39 6.19 -7.40
N VAL A 256 -7.27 5.08 -8.13
CA VAL A 256 -8.02 4.76 -9.33
C VAL A 256 -8.75 3.42 -9.13
N PRO A 257 -10.07 3.36 -9.30
CA PRO A 257 -10.80 2.11 -9.16
C PRO A 257 -10.53 1.16 -10.33
N VAL A 258 -10.40 -0.12 -10.02
CA VAL A 258 -10.29 -1.22 -10.95
C VAL A 258 -11.66 -1.90 -11.06
N VAL A 259 -12.16 -2.08 -12.26
CA VAL A 259 -13.49 -2.64 -12.51
C VAL A 259 -13.45 -3.74 -13.56
N ASP A 260 -14.36 -4.73 -13.43
CA ASP A 260 -14.55 -5.80 -14.41
C ASP A 260 -15.32 -5.33 -15.67
N ALA A 261 -15.60 -6.25 -16.59
CA ALA A 261 -16.31 -5.96 -17.84
C ALA A 261 -17.73 -5.42 -17.61
N ASP A 262 -18.39 -5.78 -16.54
CA ASP A 262 -19.74 -5.38 -16.15
C ASP A 262 -19.73 -4.15 -15.21
N ASN A 263 -18.55 -3.56 -14.99
CA ASN A 263 -18.32 -2.37 -14.15
C ASN A 263 -18.49 -2.63 -12.64
N HIS A 264 -18.35 -3.88 -12.20
CA HIS A 264 -18.25 -4.17 -10.76
C HIS A 264 -16.89 -3.75 -10.25
N LEU A 265 -16.86 -3.20 -9.05
CA LEU A 265 -15.62 -2.74 -8.43
C LEU A 265 -14.84 -3.93 -7.87
N LEU A 266 -13.66 -4.19 -8.40
CA LEU A 266 -12.76 -5.27 -7.98
C LEU A 266 -11.74 -4.80 -6.94
N GLY A 267 -11.19 -3.58 -7.12
CA GLY A 267 -10.11 -3.06 -6.31
C GLY A 267 -9.87 -1.58 -6.54
N ILE A 268 -8.85 -1.06 -5.89
CA ILE A 268 -8.30 0.28 -6.12
C ILE A 268 -6.79 0.20 -6.22
N VAL A 269 -6.22 0.99 -7.12
CA VAL A 269 -4.76 1.23 -7.16
C VAL A 269 -4.50 2.62 -6.61
N THR A 270 -3.66 2.73 -5.59
CA THR A 270 -3.35 4.00 -4.96
C THR A 270 -2.16 4.70 -5.63
N VAL A 271 -2.01 6.00 -5.38
CA VAL A 271 -0.86 6.76 -5.91
C VAL A 271 0.47 6.24 -5.36
N ASP A 272 0.47 5.70 -4.16
CA ASP A 272 1.67 5.20 -3.49
C ASP A 272 2.17 3.92 -4.16
N ASP A 273 1.26 2.99 -4.52
CA ASP A 273 1.57 1.78 -5.27
C ASP A 273 2.23 2.11 -6.61
N VAL A 274 1.65 3.06 -7.34
CA VAL A 274 2.16 3.50 -8.65
C VAL A 274 3.52 4.19 -8.57
N VAL A 275 3.82 4.92 -7.48
CA VAL A 275 5.10 5.64 -7.33
C VAL A 275 6.22 4.70 -6.89
N ALA A 276 5.92 3.65 -6.17
CA ALA A 276 6.91 2.67 -5.72
C ALA A 276 7.56 1.95 -6.92
N ASP A 277 6.79 1.61 -7.94
CA ASP A 277 7.23 0.82 -9.10
C ASP A 277 7.94 1.65 -10.19
N VAL A 278 7.78 2.96 -10.21
CA VAL A 278 8.42 3.86 -11.23
C VAL A 278 9.77 4.42 -10.73
N SER A 279 10.25 4.08 -9.56
CA SER A 279 11.51 4.58 -8.94
C SER A 279 12.65 3.63 -9.11
#